data_355be1b516a7336b1dfce1f317563840
#
_entry.id   355be1b516a7336b1dfce1f317563840
#
_cell.length_a   1.000
_cell.length_b   1.000
_cell.length_c   1.000
_cell.angle_alpha   90.00
_cell.angle_beta   90.00
_cell.angle_gamma   90.00
#
_symmetry.space_group_name_H-M   'P 1'
#
loop_
_entity.id
_entity.type
_entity.pdbx_description
1 polymer ?
#
loop_
_entity_poly.entity_id
_entity_poly.type
_entity_poly.pdbx_seq_one_letter_code
_entity_poly.pdbx_strand_id
1 'polypeptide(L)'
;MRRYAFTMRLLLVEDDPMIGEAVRDLLRAEGYAVDWANDGDMADAALATQAYDLVLLDLGLPRRDGLAVLRDLRARKDRTPVLIATARDGVAQRVQGLDAGADDYVLKPYDLEELLARISALLRRAAGRAEPVYEHQGISVTPATREVLVQGRPVSLSAREWAVLEALIARPGTVLSRQQLEDKLYGWGGEISSNAVEVYVHGLRKKLGAHLVLNVRGLGYMVPR
;
A
#
# COMPACT_ATOMS: atom_id res chain seq x y z
N MET A 1 0.64 22.63 -1.81
CA MET A 1 1.14 21.39 -1.21
C MET A 1 0.68 20.22 -2.08
N ARG A 2 1.61 19.60 -2.82
CA ARG A 2 1.29 18.54 -3.80
C ARG A 2 1.18 17.20 -3.08
N ARG A 3 -0.04 16.70 -2.88
CA ARG A 3 -0.25 15.29 -2.54
C ARG A 3 -0.08 14.46 -3.82
N TYR A 4 1.01 13.71 -3.88
CA TYR A 4 1.29 12.77 -4.97
C TYR A 4 0.39 11.54 -4.84
N ALA A 5 -0.16 11.09 -5.95
CA ALA A 5 -1.01 9.89 -6.01
C ALA A 5 -0.13 8.64 -5.93
N PHE A 6 -0.39 7.74 -4.97
CA PHE A 6 0.56 6.75 -4.48
C PHE A 6 0.12 5.32 -4.80
N THR A 7 1.04 4.47 -5.23
CA THR A 7 1.05 3.06 -4.83
C THR A 7 1.13 3.08 -3.32
N MET A 8 0.30 2.31 -2.65
CA MET A 8 0.22 2.36 -1.21
C MET A 8 1.54 1.92 -0.62
N ARG A 9 2.17 2.82 0.14
CA ARG A 9 3.44 2.58 0.80
C ARG A 9 3.17 2.17 2.23
N LEU A 10 3.59 0.97 2.58
CA LEU A 10 3.37 0.39 3.89
C LEU A 10 4.67 0.42 4.70
N LEU A 11 4.54 0.71 5.99
CA LEU A 11 5.60 0.47 6.95
C LEU A 11 5.31 -0.85 7.66
N LEU A 12 6.19 -1.82 7.49
CA LEU A 12 6.22 -3.06 8.26
C LEU A 12 7.16 -2.86 9.45
N VAL A 13 6.66 -3.06 10.66
CA VAL A 13 7.46 -2.98 11.89
C VAL A 13 7.43 -4.35 12.58
N GLU A 14 8.54 -5.09 12.46
CA GLU A 14 8.65 -6.48 12.87
C GLU A 14 10.13 -6.78 13.17
N ASP A 15 10.43 -7.30 14.35
CA ASP A 15 11.79 -7.59 14.77
C ASP A 15 12.24 -9.03 14.43
N ASP A 16 11.30 -9.97 14.26
CA ASP A 16 11.60 -11.31 13.79
C ASP A 16 11.93 -11.30 12.30
N PRO A 17 13.18 -11.64 11.89
CA PRO A 17 13.58 -11.58 10.49
C PRO A 17 12.82 -12.59 9.61
N MET A 18 12.43 -13.75 10.14
CA MET A 18 11.69 -14.75 9.34
C MET A 18 10.27 -14.26 9.02
N ILE A 19 9.59 -13.69 10.01
CA ILE A 19 8.25 -13.12 9.83
C ILE A 19 8.32 -11.87 8.96
N GLY A 20 9.28 -10.97 9.26
CA GLY A 20 9.46 -9.72 8.53
C GLY A 20 9.75 -9.94 7.04
N GLU A 21 10.65 -10.87 6.70
CA GLU A 21 10.93 -11.21 5.30
C GLU A 21 9.72 -11.80 4.59
N ALA A 22 9.05 -12.77 5.20
CA ALA A 22 7.87 -13.43 4.61
C ALA A 22 6.73 -12.42 4.35
N VAL A 23 6.43 -11.57 5.33
CA VAL A 23 5.37 -10.55 5.20
C VAL A 23 5.75 -9.46 4.20
N ARG A 24 7.00 -8.97 4.24
CA ARG A 24 7.49 -8.00 3.26
C ARG A 24 7.36 -8.53 1.83
N ASP A 25 7.80 -9.76 1.60
CA ASP A 25 7.80 -10.35 0.26
C ASP A 25 6.37 -10.62 -0.24
N LEU A 26 5.47 -11.05 0.66
CA LEU A 26 4.04 -11.15 0.38
C LEU A 26 3.45 -9.79 -0.04
N LEU A 27 3.66 -8.75 0.77
CA LEU A 27 3.11 -7.43 0.50
C LEU A 27 3.67 -6.83 -0.79
N ARG A 28 4.96 -7.07 -1.10
CA ARG A 28 5.55 -6.67 -2.37
C ARG A 28 4.98 -7.45 -3.56
N ALA A 29 4.71 -8.74 -3.40
CA ALA A 29 4.05 -9.53 -4.43
C ALA A 29 2.64 -9.01 -4.74
N GLU A 30 1.93 -8.48 -3.71
CA GLU A 30 0.63 -7.81 -3.83
C GLU A 30 0.72 -6.38 -4.40
N GLY A 31 1.90 -5.89 -4.70
CA GLY A 31 2.12 -4.61 -5.37
C GLY A 31 2.29 -3.41 -4.43
N TYR A 32 2.41 -3.62 -3.12
CA TYR A 32 2.72 -2.54 -2.17
C TYR A 32 4.21 -2.17 -2.20
N ALA A 33 4.53 -0.89 -2.02
CA ALA A 33 5.86 -0.47 -1.63
C ALA A 33 6.02 -0.68 -0.12
N VAL A 34 7.04 -1.41 0.30
CA VAL A 34 7.20 -1.81 1.71
C VAL A 34 8.56 -1.38 2.22
N ASP A 35 8.53 -0.53 3.23
CA ASP A 35 9.68 -0.26 4.09
C ASP A 35 9.57 -1.13 5.34
N TRP A 36 10.68 -1.64 5.82
CA TRP A 36 10.73 -2.53 6.97
C TRP A 36 11.64 -1.96 8.05
N ALA A 37 11.07 -1.74 9.22
CA ALA A 37 11.76 -1.36 10.45
C ALA A 37 11.78 -2.57 11.41
N ASN A 38 12.94 -2.89 11.96
CA ASN A 38 13.13 -4.04 12.84
C ASN A 38 13.14 -3.68 14.34
N ASP A 39 12.88 -2.44 14.68
CA ASP A 39 12.72 -1.95 16.04
C ASP A 39 11.86 -0.68 16.12
N GLY A 40 11.45 -0.32 17.34
CA GLY A 40 10.55 0.81 17.55
C GLY A 40 11.19 2.17 17.31
N ASP A 41 12.49 2.34 17.49
CA ASP A 41 13.18 3.61 17.22
C ASP A 41 13.31 3.86 15.72
N MET A 42 13.61 2.81 14.96
CA MET A 42 13.63 2.86 13.50
C MET A 42 12.24 3.16 12.93
N ALA A 43 11.20 2.54 13.51
CA ALA A 43 9.82 2.83 13.13
C ALA A 43 9.43 4.29 13.37
N ASP A 44 9.77 4.84 14.54
CA ASP A 44 9.47 6.22 14.88
C ASP A 44 10.21 7.22 13.97
N ALA A 45 11.48 6.95 13.66
CA ALA A 45 12.26 7.75 12.71
C ALA A 45 11.68 7.72 11.30
N ALA A 46 11.23 6.55 10.83
CA ALA A 46 10.57 6.40 9.54
C ALA A 46 9.25 7.20 9.48
N LEU A 47 8.41 7.08 10.51
CA LEU A 47 7.13 7.78 10.63
C LEU A 47 7.30 9.31 10.78
N ALA A 48 8.43 9.77 11.28
CA ALA A 48 8.73 11.21 11.37
C ALA A 48 9.15 11.82 10.03
N THR A 49 9.71 11.03 9.13
CA THR A 49 10.33 11.51 7.88
C THR A 49 9.57 11.16 6.61
N GLN A 50 8.74 10.11 6.66
CA GLN A 50 8.01 9.59 5.51
C GLN A 50 6.52 9.47 5.79
N ALA A 51 5.70 9.65 4.73
CA ALA A 51 4.27 9.40 4.80
C ALA A 51 3.99 7.97 4.34
N TYR A 52 3.20 7.25 5.12
CA TYR A 52 2.73 5.90 4.82
C TYR A 52 1.21 5.86 4.67
N ASP A 53 0.71 4.90 3.90
CA ASP A 53 -0.72 4.67 3.74
C ASP A 53 -1.26 3.72 4.82
N LEU A 54 -0.39 2.87 5.39
CA LEU A 54 -0.70 1.98 6.51
C LEU A 54 0.60 1.55 7.22
N VAL A 55 0.49 1.33 8.53
CA VAL A 55 1.54 0.72 9.35
C VAL A 55 1.06 -0.65 9.81
N LEU A 56 1.85 -1.69 9.54
CA LEU A 56 1.71 -3.00 10.16
C LEU A 56 2.70 -3.05 11.32
N LEU A 57 2.20 -3.17 12.57
CA LEU A 57 2.96 -2.91 13.78
C LEU A 57 2.95 -4.10 14.73
N ASP A 58 4.09 -4.69 15.00
CA ASP A 58 4.23 -5.53 16.20
C ASP A 58 4.37 -4.67 17.46
N LEU A 59 3.85 -5.17 18.57
CA LEU A 59 3.99 -4.55 19.88
C LEU A 59 5.25 -4.99 20.63
N GLY A 60 5.74 -6.20 20.34
CA GLY A 60 6.86 -6.84 21.03
C GLY A 60 8.24 -6.39 20.59
N LEU A 61 8.40 -5.16 20.14
CA LEU A 61 9.63 -4.66 19.52
C LEU A 61 10.76 -4.42 20.55
N PRO A 62 12.02 -4.62 20.14
CA PRO A 62 13.17 -4.18 20.94
C PRO A 62 13.30 -2.66 20.96
N ARG A 63 14.08 -2.14 21.93
CA ARG A 63 14.35 -0.72 22.18
C ARG A 63 13.13 0.08 22.60
N ARG A 64 12.13 0.15 21.75
CA ARG A 64 10.89 0.90 21.99
C ARG A 64 9.69 0.04 21.70
N ASP A 65 8.82 -0.18 22.69
CA ASP A 65 7.59 -0.97 22.56
C ASP A 65 6.66 -0.37 21.50
N GLY A 66 6.05 -1.22 20.68
CA GLY A 66 5.20 -0.77 19.59
C GLY A 66 4.00 0.06 20.04
N LEU A 67 3.48 -0.17 21.25
CA LEU A 67 2.42 0.65 21.81
C LEU A 67 2.88 2.09 22.07
N ALA A 68 4.15 2.29 22.46
CA ALA A 68 4.73 3.62 22.60
C ALA A 68 4.86 4.31 21.24
N VAL A 69 5.32 3.59 20.20
CA VAL A 69 5.37 4.09 18.81
C VAL A 69 3.98 4.55 18.35
N LEU A 70 2.94 3.75 18.59
CA LEU A 70 1.56 4.09 18.23
C LEU A 70 1.07 5.36 18.95
N ARG A 71 1.31 5.46 20.25
CA ARG A 71 0.89 6.64 21.05
C ARG A 71 1.56 7.92 20.55
N ASP A 72 2.84 7.85 20.22
CA ASP A 72 3.58 9.02 19.71
C ASP A 72 3.13 9.40 18.30
N LEU A 73 2.81 8.42 17.45
CA LEU A 73 2.20 8.67 16.16
C LEU A 73 0.88 9.45 16.34
N ARG A 74 0.01 9.01 17.24
CA ARG A 74 -1.28 9.67 17.51
C ARG A 74 -1.11 11.03 18.21
N ALA A 75 -0.11 11.19 19.08
CA ALA A 75 0.22 12.47 19.71
C ALA A 75 0.62 13.54 18.66
N ARG A 76 1.25 13.13 17.56
CA ARG A 76 1.55 13.98 16.39
C ARG A 76 0.32 14.28 15.52
N LYS A 77 -0.87 13.82 15.93
CA LYS A 77 -2.13 13.95 15.18
C LYS A 77 -2.08 13.25 13.81
N ASP A 78 -1.18 12.31 13.65
CA ASP A 78 -1.10 11.48 12.47
C ASP A 78 -2.22 10.43 12.52
N ARG A 79 -2.98 10.33 11.41
CA ARG A 79 -4.13 9.43 11.26
C ARG A 79 -3.82 8.26 10.32
N THR A 80 -2.56 8.01 10.04
CA THR A 80 -2.14 6.83 9.27
C THR A 80 -2.75 5.58 9.89
N PRO A 81 -3.47 4.74 9.13
CA PRO A 81 -4.04 3.50 9.64
C PRO A 81 -2.96 2.59 10.22
N VAL A 82 -3.24 2.02 11.39
CA VAL A 82 -2.34 1.08 12.06
C VAL A 82 -3.06 -0.23 12.29
N LEU A 83 -2.52 -1.31 11.70
CA LEU A 83 -2.87 -2.69 12.00
C LEU A 83 -1.83 -3.27 12.96
N ILE A 84 -2.25 -3.59 14.17
CA ILE A 84 -1.39 -4.31 15.10
C ILE A 84 -1.36 -5.79 14.72
N ALA A 85 -0.16 -6.37 14.58
CA ALA A 85 0.07 -7.78 14.30
C ALA A 85 1.06 -8.35 15.31
N THR A 86 0.58 -9.01 16.37
CA THR A 86 1.42 -9.38 17.51
C THR A 86 1.01 -10.72 18.15
N ALA A 87 1.93 -11.32 18.92
CA ALA A 87 1.64 -12.51 19.72
C ALA A 87 0.93 -12.21 21.05
N ARG A 88 0.72 -10.94 21.41
CA ARG A 88 -0.01 -10.57 22.64
C ARG A 88 -1.49 -10.84 22.46
N ASP A 89 -2.01 -11.94 23.04
CA ASP A 89 -3.36 -12.46 22.83
C ASP A 89 -4.38 -12.04 23.89
N GLY A 90 -3.95 -11.45 25.00
CA GLY A 90 -4.81 -11.03 26.09
C GLY A 90 -5.86 -10.00 25.66
N VAL A 91 -7.12 -10.19 26.13
CA VAL A 91 -8.23 -9.24 25.86
C VAL A 91 -7.86 -7.82 26.29
N ALA A 92 -7.25 -7.66 27.46
CA ALA A 92 -6.83 -6.37 27.98
C ALA A 92 -5.80 -5.70 27.06
N GLN A 93 -4.87 -6.45 26.47
CA GLN A 93 -3.86 -5.95 25.56
C GLN A 93 -4.45 -5.52 24.22
N ARG A 94 -5.44 -6.25 23.70
CA ARG A 94 -6.18 -5.83 22.50
C ARG A 94 -6.96 -4.55 22.74
N VAL A 95 -7.68 -4.46 23.85
CA VAL A 95 -8.39 -3.23 24.23
C VAL A 95 -7.40 -2.06 24.33
N GLN A 96 -6.27 -2.26 25.01
CA GLN A 96 -5.22 -1.24 25.14
C GLN A 96 -4.67 -0.77 23.80
N GLY A 97 -4.44 -1.69 22.84
CA GLY A 97 -3.99 -1.36 21.50
C GLY A 97 -5.00 -0.52 20.72
N LEU A 98 -6.27 -0.91 20.76
CA LEU A 98 -7.36 -0.19 20.10
C LEU A 98 -7.62 1.19 20.76
N ASP A 99 -7.61 1.27 22.07
CA ASP A 99 -7.76 2.53 22.82
C ASP A 99 -6.58 3.48 22.59
N ALA A 100 -5.38 2.93 22.32
CA ALA A 100 -4.22 3.73 21.92
C ALA A 100 -4.32 4.29 20.49
N GLY A 101 -5.35 3.90 19.75
CA GLY A 101 -5.67 4.41 18.42
C GLY A 101 -5.26 3.50 17.26
N ALA A 102 -5.08 2.20 17.49
CA ALA A 102 -5.00 1.24 16.39
C ALA A 102 -6.36 1.10 15.69
N ASP A 103 -6.34 0.86 14.40
CA ASP A 103 -7.53 0.75 13.56
C ASP A 103 -8.03 -0.70 13.43
N ASP A 104 -7.14 -1.68 13.64
CA ASP A 104 -7.47 -3.10 13.73
C ASP A 104 -6.34 -3.88 14.44
N TYR A 105 -6.60 -5.17 14.73
CA TYR A 105 -5.71 -6.03 15.49
C TYR A 105 -5.77 -7.47 14.98
N VAL A 106 -4.61 -8.09 14.74
CA VAL A 106 -4.49 -9.50 14.34
C VAL A 106 -3.48 -10.22 15.22
N LEU A 107 -3.80 -11.47 15.59
CA LEU A 107 -2.94 -12.29 16.45
C LEU A 107 -2.02 -13.18 15.62
N LYS A 108 -0.74 -13.24 16.00
CA LYS A 108 0.21 -14.24 15.51
C LYS A 108 -0.04 -15.59 16.22
N PRO A 109 0.01 -16.72 15.50
CA PRO A 109 0.14 -16.84 14.04
C PRO A 109 -1.17 -16.48 13.33
N TYR A 110 -1.07 -15.73 12.24
CA TYR A 110 -2.19 -15.34 11.39
C TYR A 110 -2.09 -15.98 10.01
N ASP A 111 -3.25 -16.15 9.37
CA ASP A 111 -3.32 -16.50 7.96
C ASP A 111 -2.92 -15.30 7.09
N LEU A 112 -2.12 -15.54 6.05
CA LEU A 112 -1.64 -14.48 5.17
C LEU A 112 -2.76 -13.85 4.34
N GLU A 113 -3.79 -14.62 3.98
CA GLU A 113 -4.97 -14.09 3.27
C GLU A 113 -5.81 -13.22 4.21
N GLU A 114 -5.94 -13.60 5.50
CA GLU A 114 -6.60 -12.77 6.51
C GLU A 114 -5.85 -11.44 6.69
N LEU A 115 -4.52 -11.47 6.79
CA LEU A 115 -3.70 -10.27 6.91
C LEU A 115 -3.92 -9.32 5.73
N LEU A 116 -3.89 -9.82 4.50
CA LEU A 116 -4.13 -9.04 3.28
C LEU A 116 -5.53 -8.45 3.24
N ALA A 117 -6.55 -9.23 3.63
CA ALA A 117 -7.93 -8.76 3.68
C ALA A 117 -8.11 -7.60 4.66
N ARG A 118 -7.48 -7.66 5.85
CA ARG A 118 -7.51 -6.60 6.87
C ARG A 118 -6.78 -5.34 6.38
N ILE A 119 -5.58 -5.48 5.80
CA ILE A 119 -4.84 -4.37 5.19
C ILE A 119 -5.70 -3.66 4.14
N SER A 120 -6.28 -4.40 3.21
CA SER A 120 -7.15 -3.85 2.16
C SER A 120 -8.36 -3.12 2.74
N ALA A 121 -8.99 -3.66 3.80
CA ALA A 121 -10.13 -3.05 4.47
C ALA A 121 -9.75 -1.72 5.15
N LEU A 122 -8.57 -1.66 5.78
CA LEU A 122 -8.06 -0.45 6.44
C LEU A 122 -7.73 0.64 5.42
N LEU A 123 -7.00 0.30 4.37
CA LEU A 123 -6.66 1.22 3.29
C LEU A 123 -7.90 1.81 2.62
N ARG A 124 -8.93 0.98 2.38
CA ARG A 124 -10.23 1.40 1.86
C ARG A 124 -10.91 2.40 2.78
N ARG A 125 -10.99 2.12 4.09
CA ARG A 125 -11.61 3.02 5.09
C ARG A 125 -10.88 4.36 5.18
N ALA A 126 -9.54 4.35 5.18
CA ALA A 126 -8.71 5.55 5.25
C ALA A 126 -8.85 6.45 4.02
N ALA A 127 -9.07 5.85 2.85
CA ALA A 127 -9.31 6.59 1.62
C ALA A 127 -10.63 7.39 1.61
N GLY A 128 -11.51 7.21 2.59
CA GLY A 128 -12.79 7.93 2.70
C GLY A 128 -13.72 7.68 1.51
N ARG A 129 -13.51 6.59 0.77
CA ARG A 129 -14.17 6.36 -0.51
C ARG A 129 -15.32 5.34 -0.37
N ALA A 130 -16.53 5.80 -0.56
CA ALA A 130 -17.47 5.08 -1.40
C ALA A 130 -16.76 5.03 -2.78
N GLU A 131 -16.35 3.82 -3.22
CA GLU A 131 -15.39 3.69 -4.30
C GLU A 131 -15.91 4.23 -5.62
N PRO A 132 -15.23 5.20 -6.23
CA PRO A 132 -15.51 5.49 -7.60
C PRO A 132 -14.97 4.34 -8.45
N VAL A 133 -15.85 3.62 -9.11
CA VAL A 133 -15.49 2.78 -10.25
C VAL A 133 -14.89 3.73 -11.29
N TYR A 134 -13.63 3.49 -11.69
CA TYR A 134 -13.09 4.23 -12.83
C TYR A 134 -13.65 3.62 -14.11
N GLU A 135 -14.32 4.42 -14.90
CA GLU A 135 -14.91 3.99 -16.17
C GLU A 135 -14.34 4.81 -17.32
N HIS A 136 -13.84 4.14 -18.35
CA HIS A 136 -13.36 4.78 -19.57
C HIS A 136 -13.47 3.83 -20.77
N GLN A 137 -14.25 4.22 -21.80
CA GLN A 137 -14.36 3.50 -23.08
C GLN A 137 -14.60 1.97 -22.94
N GLY A 138 -15.50 1.58 -22.03
CA GLY A 138 -15.85 0.17 -21.81
C GLY A 138 -14.88 -0.57 -20.90
N ILE A 139 -13.94 0.12 -20.29
CA ILE A 139 -13.09 -0.38 -19.20
C ILE A 139 -13.71 0.10 -17.90
N SER A 140 -13.90 -0.84 -16.95
CA SER A 140 -14.35 -0.57 -15.60
C SER A 140 -13.33 -1.11 -14.63
N VAL A 141 -12.89 -0.29 -13.68
CA VAL A 141 -11.91 -0.66 -12.65
C VAL A 141 -12.47 -0.34 -11.30
N THR A 142 -12.63 -1.36 -10.46
CA THR A 142 -13.08 -1.25 -9.07
C THR A 142 -11.89 -1.46 -8.14
N PRO A 143 -11.29 -0.40 -7.60
CA PRO A 143 -10.09 -0.51 -6.77
C PRO A 143 -10.24 -1.41 -5.55
N ALA A 144 -11.41 -1.43 -4.91
CA ALA A 144 -11.67 -2.21 -3.71
C ALA A 144 -11.59 -3.71 -3.90
N THR A 145 -12.10 -4.17 -5.02
CA THR A 145 -12.12 -5.61 -5.33
C THR A 145 -10.95 -6.00 -6.24
N ARG A 146 -10.16 -5.03 -6.70
CA ARG A 146 -9.16 -5.18 -7.77
C ARG A 146 -9.76 -5.77 -9.06
N GLU A 147 -11.06 -5.60 -9.25
CA GLU A 147 -11.74 -6.08 -10.43
C GLU A 147 -11.52 -5.12 -11.60
N VAL A 148 -11.15 -5.69 -12.73
CA VAL A 148 -10.99 -4.98 -14.00
C VAL A 148 -11.84 -5.67 -15.04
N LEU A 149 -12.75 -4.92 -15.65
CA LEU A 149 -13.60 -5.38 -16.74
C LEU A 149 -13.26 -4.62 -18.01
N VAL A 150 -13.14 -5.32 -19.13
CA VAL A 150 -13.05 -4.74 -20.47
C VAL A 150 -14.24 -5.24 -21.29
N GLN A 151 -15.12 -4.32 -21.70
CA GLN A 151 -16.38 -4.67 -22.37
C GLN A 151 -17.20 -5.70 -21.56
N GLY A 152 -17.24 -5.54 -20.22
CA GLY A 152 -17.94 -6.44 -19.30
C GLY A 152 -17.26 -7.80 -19.07
N ARG A 153 -16.09 -8.05 -19.62
CA ARG A 153 -15.33 -9.32 -19.43
C ARG A 153 -14.19 -9.09 -18.43
N PRO A 154 -14.01 -9.99 -17.44
CA PRO A 154 -12.95 -9.85 -16.47
C PRO A 154 -11.56 -10.03 -17.10
N VAL A 155 -10.63 -9.17 -16.69
CA VAL A 155 -9.23 -9.17 -17.12
C VAL A 155 -8.32 -9.26 -15.90
N SER A 156 -7.46 -10.28 -15.85
CA SER A 156 -6.49 -10.44 -14.77
C SER A 156 -5.23 -9.61 -15.04
N LEU A 157 -4.87 -8.82 -14.04
CA LEU A 157 -3.61 -8.08 -14.00
C LEU A 157 -2.64 -8.73 -13.01
N SER A 158 -1.34 -8.66 -13.29
CA SER A 158 -0.32 -8.96 -12.30
C SER A 158 -0.32 -7.88 -11.20
N ALA A 159 0.22 -8.20 -10.02
CA ALA A 159 0.31 -7.24 -8.92
C ALA A 159 1.01 -5.93 -9.31
N ARG A 160 2.03 -6.00 -10.16
CA ARG A 160 2.77 -4.82 -10.65
C ARG A 160 1.99 -4.00 -11.67
N GLU A 161 1.29 -4.67 -12.60
CA GLU A 161 0.38 -3.99 -13.54
C GLU A 161 -0.74 -3.29 -12.77
N TRP A 162 -1.30 -3.98 -11.75
CA TRP A 162 -2.32 -3.39 -10.89
C TRP A 162 -1.80 -2.13 -10.19
N ALA A 163 -0.62 -2.18 -9.57
CA ALA A 163 -0.03 -1.05 -8.86
C ALA A 163 0.18 0.19 -9.76
N VAL A 164 0.60 -0.02 -11.02
CA VAL A 164 0.70 1.07 -12.00
C VAL A 164 -0.68 1.62 -12.36
N LEU A 165 -1.65 0.74 -12.64
CA LEU A 165 -3.01 1.15 -12.99
C LEU A 165 -3.66 1.95 -11.85
N GLU A 166 -3.64 1.43 -10.63
CA GLU A 166 -4.20 2.06 -9.45
C GLU A 166 -3.62 3.44 -9.20
N ALA A 167 -2.29 3.57 -9.35
CA ALA A 167 -1.62 4.86 -9.25
C ALA A 167 -2.16 5.90 -10.24
N LEU A 168 -2.39 5.47 -11.47
CA LEU A 168 -2.88 6.36 -12.54
C LEU A 168 -4.35 6.71 -12.37
N ILE A 169 -5.20 5.73 -12.02
CA ILE A 169 -6.66 5.96 -11.85
C ILE A 169 -7.01 6.68 -10.54
N ALA A 170 -6.10 6.74 -9.58
CA ALA A 170 -6.32 7.51 -8.36
C ALA A 170 -6.61 8.98 -8.63
N ARG A 171 -6.10 9.53 -9.74
CA ARG A 171 -6.36 10.90 -10.22
C ARG A 171 -6.36 10.93 -11.75
N PRO A 172 -7.46 10.57 -12.40
CA PRO A 172 -7.57 10.62 -13.85
C PRO A 172 -7.27 12.02 -14.39
N GLY A 173 -6.53 12.09 -15.48
CA GLY A 173 -6.09 13.35 -16.08
C GLY A 173 -4.82 13.96 -15.44
N THR A 174 -4.25 13.33 -14.41
CA THR A 174 -2.98 13.78 -13.80
C THR A 174 -1.82 12.98 -14.36
N VAL A 175 -0.75 13.68 -14.80
CA VAL A 175 0.46 13.03 -15.28
C VAL A 175 1.33 12.61 -14.10
N LEU A 176 1.71 11.33 -14.07
CA LEU A 176 2.72 10.80 -13.14
C LEU A 176 4.03 10.59 -13.91
N SER A 177 5.12 11.12 -13.36
CA SER A 177 6.45 10.88 -13.93
C SER A 177 6.86 9.41 -13.77
N ARG A 178 7.81 8.97 -14.59
CA ARG A 178 8.41 7.64 -14.45
C ARG A 178 8.95 7.41 -13.03
N GLN A 179 9.73 8.37 -12.50
CA GLN A 179 10.25 8.30 -11.14
C GLN A 179 9.13 8.12 -10.10
N GLN A 180 8.03 8.85 -10.23
CA GLN A 180 6.89 8.73 -9.35
C GLN A 180 6.22 7.35 -9.42
N LEU A 181 6.21 6.70 -10.56
CA LEU A 181 5.72 5.32 -10.71
C LEU A 181 6.72 4.30 -10.17
N GLU A 182 8.02 4.54 -10.34
CA GLU A 182 9.08 3.70 -9.76
C GLU A 182 9.07 3.74 -8.23
N ASP A 183 9.00 4.93 -7.63
CA ASP A 183 8.89 5.12 -6.17
C ASP A 183 7.68 4.37 -5.57
N LYS A 184 6.68 4.10 -6.40
CA LYS A 184 5.47 3.38 -6.03
C LYS A 184 5.58 1.86 -6.13
N LEU A 185 6.39 1.38 -7.05
CA LEU A 185 6.57 -0.05 -7.28
C LEU A 185 7.58 -0.67 -6.32
N TYR A 186 8.42 0.15 -5.69
CA TYR A 186 9.56 -0.33 -4.91
C TYR A 186 9.67 0.44 -3.58
N GLY A 187 9.75 -0.29 -2.43
CA GLY A 187 10.10 0.27 -1.13
C GLY A 187 11.63 0.46 -1.00
N TRP A 188 12.13 0.74 0.18
CA TRP A 188 13.57 0.87 0.43
C TRP A 188 14.34 -0.38 0.00
N GLY A 189 15.39 -0.21 -0.81
CA GLY A 189 16.31 -1.28 -1.23
C GLY A 189 15.81 -2.18 -2.36
N GLY A 190 14.73 -1.83 -3.04
CA GLY A 190 14.32 -2.54 -4.26
C GLY A 190 15.27 -2.20 -5.43
N GLU A 191 15.87 -3.20 -6.08
CA GLU A 191 16.58 -2.98 -7.34
C GLU A 191 15.59 -2.56 -8.43
N ILE A 192 15.80 -1.37 -8.98
CA ILE A 192 14.98 -0.82 -10.05
C ILE A 192 15.58 -1.26 -11.39
N SER A 193 14.90 -2.15 -12.09
CA SER A 193 15.19 -2.36 -13.51
C SER A 193 14.88 -1.08 -14.28
N SER A 194 15.82 -0.57 -15.04
CA SER A 194 15.73 0.75 -15.70
C SER A 194 14.56 0.92 -16.68
N ASN A 195 13.78 -0.13 -16.96
CA ASN A 195 12.63 -0.13 -17.88
C ASN A 195 11.38 -0.81 -17.30
N ALA A 196 11.31 -0.97 -15.98
CA ALA A 196 10.21 -1.71 -15.34
C ALA A 196 8.84 -1.07 -15.58
N VAL A 197 8.74 0.26 -15.46
CA VAL A 197 7.47 0.98 -15.69
C VAL A 197 6.99 0.80 -17.11
N GLU A 198 7.89 0.89 -18.10
CA GLU A 198 7.55 0.69 -19.52
C GLU A 198 6.99 -0.71 -19.79
N VAL A 199 7.56 -1.73 -19.15
CA VAL A 199 7.10 -3.12 -19.26
C VAL A 199 5.67 -3.25 -18.74
N TYR A 200 5.38 -2.71 -17.55
CA TYR A 200 4.03 -2.78 -16.96
C TYR A 200 3.01 -1.93 -17.73
N VAL A 201 3.40 -0.74 -18.19
CA VAL A 201 2.56 0.09 -19.08
C VAL A 201 2.26 -0.64 -20.39
N HIS A 202 3.25 -1.32 -20.97
CA HIS A 202 3.04 -2.13 -22.16
C HIS A 202 2.05 -3.30 -21.89
N GLY A 203 2.21 -3.99 -20.76
CA GLY A 203 1.29 -5.03 -20.33
C GLY A 203 -0.14 -4.54 -20.16
N LEU A 204 -0.32 -3.39 -19.49
CA LEU A 204 -1.63 -2.75 -19.33
C LEU A 204 -2.27 -2.39 -20.67
N ARG A 205 -1.52 -1.78 -21.58
CA ARG A 205 -2.02 -1.44 -22.93
C ARG A 205 -2.44 -2.66 -23.73
N LYS A 206 -1.68 -3.75 -23.63
CA LYS A 206 -2.00 -5.01 -24.30
C LYS A 206 -3.30 -5.63 -23.77
N LYS A 207 -3.55 -5.53 -22.47
CA LYS A 207 -4.72 -6.14 -21.79
C LYS A 207 -5.95 -5.25 -21.82
N LEU A 208 -5.78 -3.95 -21.63
CA LEU A 208 -6.88 -3.00 -21.43
C LEU A 208 -7.11 -2.05 -22.62
N GLY A 209 -6.21 -2.05 -23.59
CA GLY A 209 -6.27 -1.16 -24.75
C GLY A 209 -5.24 -0.02 -24.68
N ALA A 210 -4.70 0.32 -25.84
CA ALA A 210 -3.61 1.31 -25.96
C ALA A 210 -4.03 2.73 -25.57
N HIS A 211 -5.32 3.01 -25.55
CA HIS A 211 -5.91 4.33 -25.26
C HIS A 211 -6.07 4.61 -23.75
N LEU A 212 -5.98 3.57 -22.90
CA LEU A 212 -6.16 3.75 -21.45
C LEU A 212 -4.98 4.49 -20.82
N VAL A 213 -3.75 4.05 -21.09
CA VAL A 213 -2.54 4.68 -20.53
C VAL A 213 -1.86 5.52 -21.60
N LEU A 214 -1.96 6.84 -21.46
CA LEU A 214 -1.37 7.80 -22.38
C LEU A 214 0.06 8.14 -21.97
N ASN A 215 0.94 8.29 -22.96
CA ASN A 215 2.29 8.81 -22.73
C ASN A 215 2.27 10.32 -22.98
N VAL A 216 2.66 11.09 -21.97
CA VAL A 216 2.88 12.54 -22.11
C VAL A 216 4.37 12.76 -22.29
N ARG A 217 4.78 13.05 -23.52
CA ARG A 217 6.19 13.12 -23.92
C ARG A 217 7.02 13.98 -22.98
N GLY A 218 8.10 13.42 -22.44
CA GLY A 218 9.02 14.08 -21.51
C GLY A 218 8.50 14.28 -20.10
N LEU A 219 7.23 13.93 -19.78
CA LEU A 219 6.63 14.12 -18.46
C LEU A 219 6.26 12.82 -17.79
N GLY A 220 5.74 11.82 -18.51
CA GLY A 220 5.34 10.54 -17.92
C GLY A 220 4.07 9.95 -18.51
N TYR A 221 3.24 9.38 -17.65
CA TYR A 221 2.04 8.64 -18.03
C TYR A 221 0.81 9.16 -17.32
N MET A 222 -0.36 9.03 -17.94
CA MET A 222 -1.65 9.36 -17.35
C MET A 222 -2.75 8.45 -17.90
N VAL A 223 -3.87 8.38 -17.20
CA VAL A 223 -5.13 7.87 -17.75
C VAL A 223 -6.07 9.04 -18.03
N PRO A 224 -6.95 8.95 -19.05
CA PRO A 224 -7.96 9.97 -19.31
C PRO A 224 -8.90 10.21 -18.12
N ARG A 225 -9.64 11.32 -18.15
CA ARG A 225 -10.73 11.58 -17.20
C ARG A 225 -11.98 10.84 -17.58
#